data_feaebff1157b17f09991afe768febcf2
#
_entry.id   feaebff1157b17f09991afe768febcf2
#
_cell.length_a   1.000
_cell.length_b   1.000
_cell.length_c   1.000
_cell.angle_alpha   90.00
_cell.angle_beta   90.00
_cell.angle_gamma   90.00
#
_symmetry.space_group_name_H-M   'P 1'
#
loop_
_entity.id
_entity.type
_entity.pdbx_description
1 polymer ?
#
loop_
_entity_poly.entity_id
_entity_poly.type
_entity_poly.pdbx_seq_one_letter_code
_entity_poly.pdbx_strand_id
1 'polypeptide(L)'
;MNPSHIIKLFIGGVVATFLMAGAAQAADQGSAAEAEAMAKKAVAFIKANGPEKAAEEFTNGKSFKDRDLYISYLDFNGKMLAHGSNPKLVGKELMELKDPEGKFMVKMAIDVAKTKGKGWTEDYKFKNPTTEKLQEKAMYVERVGDAYVGVGIYK
;
A
#
# COMPACT_ATOMS: atom_id res chain seq x y z
N MET A 1 -43.04 -66.63 3.90
CA MET A 1 -41.71 -67.11 4.40
C MET A 1 -40.65 -66.41 3.54
N ASN A 2 -39.93 -65.61 4.06
CA ASN A 2 -38.56 -65.12 3.84
C ASN A 2 -38.45 -63.62 4.03
N PRO A 3 -37.67 -63.15 4.98
CA PRO A 3 -37.40 -61.76 5.13
C PRO A 3 -36.15 -61.35 4.37
N SER A 4 -36.32 -60.33 3.56
CA SER A 4 -35.27 -59.69 2.77
C SER A 4 -34.38 -58.86 3.66
N HIS A 5 -33.10 -59.11 3.62
CA HIS A 5 -32.07 -58.28 4.28
C HIS A 5 -31.88 -56.99 3.53
N ILE A 6 -32.20 -55.86 4.15
CA ILE A 6 -31.88 -54.54 3.63
C ILE A 6 -30.52 -54.14 4.21
N ILE A 7 -29.52 -54.12 3.35
CA ILE A 7 -28.20 -53.56 3.65
C ILE A 7 -28.30 -52.06 3.51
N LYS A 8 -28.23 -51.32 4.64
CA LYS A 8 -28.07 -49.87 4.63
C LYS A 8 -26.61 -49.51 4.43
N LEU A 9 -26.31 -49.02 3.25
CA LEU A 9 -25.00 -48.44 2.93
C LEU A 9 -24.92 -47.06 3.56
N PHE A 10 -24.10 -46.86 4.58
CA PHE A 10 -23.75 -45.56 5.11
C PHE A 10 -22.65 -44.98 4.23
N ILE A 11 -23.01 -44.03 3.37
CA ILE A 11 -22.03 -43.18 2.68
C ILE A 11 -21.69 -42.05 3.62
N GLY A 12 -20.54 -42.19 4.28
CA GLY A 12 -19.97 -41.12 5.09
C GLY A 12 -19.49 -39.98 4.18
N GLY A 13 -20.18 -38.86 4.21
CA GLY A 13 -19.74 -37.63 3.55
C GLY A 13 -18.56 -37.06 4.29
N VAL A 14 -17.39 -37.11 3.65
CA VAL A 14 -16.25 -36.30 4.07
C VAL A 14 -16.51 -34.89 3.58
N VAL A 15 -16.99 -34.03 4.48
CA VAL A 15 -17.04 -32.60 4.23
C VAL A 15 -15.62 -32.07 4.37
N ALA A 16 -15.00 -31.76 3.24
CA ALA A 16 -13.71 -31.10 3.19
C ALA A 16 -13.88 -29.66 3.67
N THR A 17 -13.49 -29.38 4.89
CA THR A 17 -13.27 -28.02 5.40
C THR A 17 -11.94 -27.50 4.88
N PHE A 18 -11.93 -27.03 3.65
CA PHE A 18 -10.89 -26.17 3.11
C PHE A 18 -11.51 -24.80 2.83
N LEU A 19 -10.81 -23.73 3.22
CA LEU A 19 -11.01 -22.33 2.91
C LEU A 19 -11.43 -21.45 4.10
N MET A 20 -10.47 -21.09 4.95
CA MET A 20 -10.52 -19.84 5.71
C MET A 20 -9.14 -19.30 6.15
N ALA A 21 -8.05 -19.66 5.46
CA ALA A 21 -6.73 -19.08 5.77
C ALA A 21 -6.40 -17.82 4.94
N GLY A 22 -7.17 -17.53 3.87
CA GLY A 22 -6.90 -16.39 2.98
C GLY A 22 -7.59 -15.08 3.35
N ALA A 23 -8.67 -15.15 4.11
CA ALA A 23 -9.47 -13.95 4.41
C ALA A 23 -8.89 -13.08 5.54
N ALA A 24 -8.13 -13.66 6.48
CA ALA A 24 -7.55 -12.91 7.59
C ALA A 24 -6.38 -12.01 7.15
N GLN A 25 -5.57 -12.44 6.19
CA GLN A 25 -4.47 -11.60 5.67
C GLN A 25 -4.96 -10.42 4.83
N ALA A 26 -6.07 -10.56 4.11
CA ALA A 26 -6.67 -9.48 3.35
C ALA A 26 -7.29 -8.38 4.23
N ALA A 27 -7.65 -8.69 5.49
CA ALA A 27 -8.19 -7.70 6.44
C ALA A 27 -7.10 -6.80 7.04
N ASP A 28 -5.85 -7.27 7.12
CA ASP A 28 -4.74 -6.54 7.75
C ASP A 28 -3.90 -5.72 6.75
N GLN A 29 -4.12 -5.90 5.46
CA GLN A 29 -3.41 -5.19 4.39
C GLN A 29 -4.37 -4.30 3.58
N GLY A 30 -3.86 -3.15 3.15
CA GLY A 30 -4.58 -2.28 2.24
C GLY A 30 -4.61 -2.83 0.82
N SER A 31 -5.74 -2.66 0.13
CA SER A 31 -5.92 -3.03 -1.27
C SER A 31 -5.46 -1.93 -2.24
N ALA A 32 -5.27 -2.29 -3.51
CA ALA A 32 -4.95 -1.35 -4.58
C ALA A 32 -6.01 -0.24 -4.70
N ALA A 33 -7.30 -0.59 -4.63
CA ALA A 33 -8.39 0.37 -4.71
C ALA A 33 -8.38 1.37 -3.54
N GLU A 34 -8.08 0.91 -2.33
CA GLU A 34 -7.96 1.76 -1.14
C GLU A 34 -6.73 2.69 -1.23
N ALA A 35 -5.60 2.19 -1.74
CA ALA A 35 -4.40 3.00 -1.97
C ALA A 35 -4.66 4.12 -2.99
N GLU A 36 -5.30 3.81 -4.11
CA GLU A 36 -5.70 4.82 -5.10
C GLU A 36 -6.67 5.86 -4.53
N ALA A 37 -7.66 5.41 -3.77
CA ALA A 37 -8.63 6.31 -3.12
C ALA A 37 -7.95 7.25 -2.12
N MET A 38 -7.02 6.74 -1.31
CA MET A 38 -6.24 7.53 -0.35
C MET A 38 -5.35 8.56 -1.06
N ALA A 39 -4.68 8.18 -2.16
CA ALA A 39 -3.85 9.11 -2.94
C ALA A 39 -4.69 10.25 -3.54
N LYS A 40 -5.84 9.94 -4.14
CA LYS A 40 -6.78 10.96 -4.67
C LYS A 40 -7.27 11.91 -3.56
N LYS A 41 -7.63 11.37 -2.40
CA LYS A 41 -8.03 12.16 -1.23
C LYS A 41 -6.89 13.07 -0.76
N ALA A 42 -5.65 12.58 -0.78
CA ALA A 42 -4.47 13.36 -0.40
C ALA A 42 -4.21 14.51 -1.38
N VAL A 43 -4.29 14.28 -2.69
CA VAL A 43 -4.17 15.34 -3.71
C VAL A 43 -5.24 16.42 -3.53
N ALA A 44 -6.49 16.02 -3.29
CA ALA A 44 -7.57 16.96 -3.01
C ALA A 44 -7.31 17.78 -1.73
N PHE A 45 -6.79 17.13 -0.69
CA PHE A 45 -6.44 17.78 0.57
C PHE A 45 -5.32 18.82 0.39
N ILE A 46 -4.26 18.50 -0.38
CA ILE A 46 -3.18 19.46 -0.71
C ILE A 46 -3.74 20.67 -1.43
N LYS A 47 -4.59 20.47 -2.45
CA LYS A 47 -5.20 21.55 -3.22
C LYS A 47 -6.09 22.47 -2.38
N ALA A 48 -6.79 21.92 -1.40
CA ALA A 48 -7.71 22.68 -0.55
C ALA A 48 -7.03 23.37 0.63
N ASN A 49 -5.93 22.82 1.16
CA ASN A 49 -5.33 23.27 2.43
C ASN A 49 -3.90 23.79 2.31
N GLY A 50 -3.26 23.59 1.15
CA GLY A 50 -1.86 23.93 0.93
C GLY A 50 -0.88 22.82 1.33
N PRO A 51 0.36 22.87 0.80
CA PRO A 51 1.35 21.82 0.99
C PRO A 51 1.84 21.67 2.43
N GLU A 52 2.01 22.75 3.17
CA GLU A 52 2.51 22.73 4.56
C GLU A 52 1.53 22.03 5.50
N LYS A 53 0.23 22.41 5.43
CA LYS A 53 -0.81 21.78 6.25
C LYS A 53 -1.03 20.33 5.86
N ALA A 54 -0.90 20.00 4.58
CA ALA A 54 -0.99 18.63 4.11
C ALA A 54 0.19 17.79 4.61
N ALA A 55 1.42 18.32 4.56
CA ALA A 55 2.60 17.62 5.07
C ALA A 55 2.49 17.32 6.56
N GLU A 56 1.99 18.25 7.36
CA GLU A 56 1.72 18.06 8.79
C GLU A 56 0.69 16.94 9.03
N GLU A 57 -0.47 16.99 8.34
CA GLU A 57 -1.52 15.97 8.48
C GLU A 57 -1.07 14.58 8.02
N PHE A 58 -0.33 14.49 6.90
CA PHE A 58 0.16 13.21 6.39
C PHE A 58 1.20 12.56 7.30
N THR A 59 2.01 13.37 7.99
CA THR A 59 3.05 12.87 8.88
C THR A 59 2.51 12.56 10.28
N ASN A 60 1.81 13.48 10.89
CA ASN A 60 1.42 13.46 12.29
C ASN A 60 -0.06 13.13 12.53
N GLY A 61 -0.91 13.39 11.53
CA GLY A 61 -2.35 13.10 11.60
C GLY A 61 -2.68 11.63 11.45
N LYS A 62 -3.99 11.32 11.56
CA LYS A 62 -4.53 9.96 11.45
C LYS A 62 -5.41 9.75 10.22
N SER A 63 -5.83 10.83 9.55
CA SER A 63 -6.82 10.79 8.47
C SER A 63 -6.32 10.11 7.19
N PHE A 64 -5.00 9.92 7.06
CA PHE A 64 -4.32 9.33 5.91
C PHE A 64 -3.44 8.14 6.30
N LYS A 65 -3.87 7.39 7.31
CA LYS A 65 -3.25 6.14 7.76
C LYS A 65 -4.34 5.11 7.99
N ASP A 66 -4.18 3.95 7.39
CA ASP A 66 -5.11 2.83 7.56
C ASP A 66 -4.34 1.52 7.40
N ARG A 67 -4.18 0.76 8.47
CA ARG A 67 -3.43 -0.49 8.49
C ARG A 67 -1.98 -0.26 8.00
N ASP A 68 -1.59 -0.82 6.86
CA ASP A 68 -0.27 -0.62 6.23
C ASP A 68 -0.27 0.48 5.14
N LEU A 69 -1.41 1.14 4.89
CA LEU A 69 -1.52 2.28 3.99
C LEU A 69 -1.14 3.60 4.68
N TYR A 70 -0.32 4.38 4.02
CA TYR A 70 0.10 5.72 4.46
C TYR A 70 0.57 6.56 3.28
N ILE A 71 0.62 7.88 3.46
CA ILE A 71 1.11 8.81 2.45
C ILE A 71 2.63 8.94 2.52
N SER A 72 3.27 8.88 1.34
CA SER A 72 4.60 9.44 1.07
C SER A 72 4.42 10.65 0.15
N TYR A 73 4.88 11.83 0.57
CA TYR A 73 4.76 13.07 -0.18
C TYR A 73 6.15 13.63 -0.44
N LEU A 74 6.56 13.72 -1.71
CA LEU A 74 7.90 14.15 -2.12
C LEU A 74 7.80 15.19 -3.25
N ASP A 75 8.77 16.09 -3.29
CA ASP A 75 8.98 16.94 -4.45
C ASP A 75 9.76 16.20 -5.56
N PHE A 76 9.87 16.82 -6.74
CA PHE A 76 10.58 16.22 -7.87
C PHE A 76 12.10 16.28 -7.77
N ASN A 77 12.65 16.89 -6.72
CA ASN A 77 14.06 16.81 -6.37
C ASN A 77 14.36 15.63 -5.45
N GLY A 78 13.33 14.87 -5.05
CA GLY A 78 13.45 13.72 -4.17
C GLY A 78 13.46 14.05 -2.68
N LYS A 79 13.13 15.29 -2.30
CA LYS A 79 13.01 15.69 -0.91
C LYS A 79 11.70 15.17 -0.33
N MET A 80 11.77 14.48 0.79
CA MET A 80 10.61 14.01 1.54
C MET A 80 9.94 15.16 2.27
N LEU A 81 8.72 15.48 1.88
CA LEU A 81 7.89 16.51 2.50
C LEU A 81 7.02 15.97 3.62
N ALA A 82 6.53 14.74 3.47
CA ALA A 82 5.78 14.02 4.51
C ALA A 82 5.90 12.51 4.37
N HIS A 83 5.87 11.79 5.49
CA HIS A 83 5.88 10.33 5.51
C HIS A 83 5.06 9.77 6.67
N GLY A 84 3.95 9.09 6.36
CA GLY A 84 2.97 8.66 7.35
C GLY A 84 3.44 7.58 8.32
N SER A 85 4.43 6.76 7.95
CA SER A 85 4.91 5.68 8.82
C SER A 85 6.30 5.94 9.42
N ASN A 86 7.08 6.89 8.89
CA ASN A 86 8.42 7.19 9.38
C ASN A 86 8.75 8.68 9.28
N PRO A 87 8.40 9.48 10.30
CA PRO A 87 8.67 10.93 10.32
C PRO A 87 10.16 11.30 10.21
N LYS A 88 11.08 10.37 10.53
CA LYS A 88 12.54 10.61 10.43
C LYS A 88 13.03 10.79 8.99
N LEU A 89 12.22 10.42 8.01
CA LEU A 89 12.54 10.62 6.60
C LEU A 89 12.22 12.04 6.12
N VAL A 90 11.36 12.77 6.82
CA VAL A 90 10.96 14.14 6.43
C VAL A 90 12.18 15.06 6.38
N GLY A 91 12.29 15.83 5.31
CA GLY A 91 13.40 16.73 5.04
C GLY A 91 14.62 16.10 4.37
N LYS A 92 14.67 14.77 4.25
CA LYS A 92 15.81 14.09 3.60
C LYS A 92 15.68 14.07 2.08
N GLU A 93 16.84 14.17 1.41
CA GLU A 93 16.99 13.96 -0.01
C GLU A 93 17.14 12.46 -0.29
N LEU A 94 16.18 11.87 -1.00
CA LEU A 94 16.06 10.42 -1.16
C LEU A 94 16.20 9.95 -2.63
N MET A 95 16.72 10.80 -3.52
CA MET A 95 16.87 10.47 -4.94
C MET A 95 17.72 9.21 -5.16
N GLU A 96 18.73 9.03 -4.33
CA GLU A 96 19.69 7.91 -4.44
C GLU A 96 19.33 6.73 -3.52
N LEU A 97 18.15 6.76 -2.88
CA LEU A 97 17.69 5.66 -2.04
C LEU A 97 17.37 4.44 -2.90
N LYS A 98 18.03 3.33 -2.58
CA LYS A 98 17.84 2.03 -3.24
C LYS A 98 17.21 1.03 -2.29
N ASP A 99 16.45 0.13 -2.86
CA ASP A 99 16.07 -1.11 -2.18
C ASP A 99 17.24 -2.12 -2.17
N PRO A 100 17.14 -3.26 -1.48
CA PRO A 100 18.19 -4.28 -1.47
C PRO A 100 18.52 -4.89 -2.85
N GLU A 101 17.62 -4.77 -3.82
CA GLU A 101 17.81 -5.23 -5.20
C GLU A 101 18.44 -4.14 -6.10
N GLY A 102 18.73 -2.96 -5.55
CA GLY A 102 19.35 -1.85 -6.24
C GLY A 102 18.38 -0.94 -7.01
N LYS A 103 17.06 -1.10 -6.82
CA LYS A 103 16.04 -0.27 -7.46
C LYS A 103 15.93 1.10 -6.79
N PHE A 104 15.94 2.17 -7.58
CA PHE A 104 15.79 3.55 -7.12
C PHE A 104 14.31 3.90 -6.96
N MET A 105 13.74 3.63 -5.82
CA MET A 105 12.30 3.73 -5.54
C MET A 105 11.74 5.14 -5.83
N VAL A 106 12.47 6.18 -5.42
CA VAL A 106 12.03 7.58 -5.60
C VAL A 106 12.09 7.98 -7.07
N LYS A 107 13.14 7.58 -7.80
CA LYS A 107 13.25 7.84 -9.24
C LYS A 107 12.12 7.19 -10.03
N MET A 108 11.76 5.94 -9.70
CA MET A 108 10.63 5.23 -10.32
C MET A 108 9.32 5.97 -10.09
N ALA A 109 9.06 6.45 -8.87
CA ALA A 109 7.85 7.19 -8.55
C ALA A 109 7.79 8.55 -9.27
N ILE A 110 8.91 9.28 -9.33
CA ILE A 110 9.03 10.54 -10.07
C ILE A 110 8.80 10.33 -11.57
N ASP A 111 9.33 9.26 -12.14
CA ASP A 111 9.09 8.92 -13.54
C ASP A 111 7.61 8.72 -13.84
N VAL A 112 6.91 7.93 -13.04
CA VAL A 112 5.45 7.75 -13.16
C VAL A 112 4.72 9.09 -13.06
N ALA A 113 5.06 9.92 -12.07
CA ALA A 113 4.42 11.21 -11.86
C ALA A 113 4.65 12.19 -13.01
N LYS A 114 5.86 12.23 -13.57
CA LYS A 114 6.21 13.15 -14.66
C LYS A 114 5.69 12.69 -16.01
N THR A 115 5.76 11.39 -16.32
CA THR A 115 5.42 10.87 -17.65
C THR A 115 3.93 10.55 -17.80
N LYS A 116 3.28 10.06 -16.74
CA LYS A 116 1.89 9.60 -16.76
C LYS A 116 0.95 10.46 -15.92
N GLY A 117 1.49 11.30 -15.05
CA GLY A 117 0.72 12.07 -14.06
C GLY A 117 0.23 11.23 -12.89
N LYS A 118 -0.12 9.96 -13.10
CA LYS A 118 -0.52 8.98 -12.08
C LYS A 118 -0.33 7.56 -12.58
N GLY A 119 -0.20 6.62 -11.67
CA GLY A 119 -0.09 5.19 -11.96
C GLY A 119 0.68 4.44 -10.91
N TRP A 120 0.92 3.16 -11.17
CA TRP A 120 1.67 2.27 -10.30
C TRP A 120 3.14 2.21 -10.69
N THR A 121 4.02 2.13 -9.69
CA THR A 121 5.43 1.79 -9.90
C THR A 121 5.58 0.30 -10.16
N GLU A 122 6.76 -0.10 -10.65
CA GLU A 122 7.21 -1.48 -10.52
C GLU A 122 7.39 -1.86 -9.04
N ASP A 123 7.42 -3.17 -8.77
CA ASP A 123 7.63 -3.69 -7.43
C ASP A 123 9.07 -3.42 -6.96
N TYR A 124 9.21 -3.11 -5.67
CA TYR A 124 10.49 -2.94 -4.98
C TYR A 124 10.35 -3.47 -3.54
N LYS A 125 11.46 -3.65 -2.84
CA LYS A 125 11.47 -4.11 -1.45
C LYS A 125 11.42 -2.94 -0.49
N PHE A 126 10.46 -2.97 0.45
CA PHE A 126 10.38 -1.95 1.50
C PHE A 126 9.86 -2.55 2.82
N LYS A 127 10.24 -1.93 3.94
CA LYS A 127 9.80 -2.38 5.26
C LYS A 127 8.32 -2.07 5.47
N ASN A 128 7.52 -3.09 5.73
CA ASN A 128 6.12 -2.93 6.09
C ASN A 128 6.00 -2.44 7.53
N PRO A 129 5.30 -1.32 7.81
CA PRO A 129 5.23 -0.74 9.14
C PRO A 129 4.42 -1.59 10.13
N THR A 130 3.53 -2.47 9.66
CA THR A 130 2.70 -3.31 10.53
C THR A 130 3.36 -4.63 10.90
N THR A 131 4.13 -5.22 9.98
CA THR A 131 4.84 -6.51 10.20
C THR A 131 6.30 -6.34 10.55
N GLU A 132 6.86 -5.15 10.31
CA GLU A 132 8.28 -4.81 10.41
C GLU A 132 9.21 -5.61 9.48
N LYS A 133 8.64 -6.42 8.59
CA LYS A 133 9.37 -7.25 7.62
C LYS A 133 9.63 -6.48 6.33
N LEU A 134 10.73 -6.85 5.66
CA LEU A 134 10.99 -6.44 4.28
C LEU A 134 10.07 -7.24 3.35
N GLN A 135 9.20 -6.56 2.61
CA GLN A 135 8.22 -7.16 1.72
C GLN A 135 8.24 -6.49 0.34
N GLU A 136 7.73 -7.17 -0.66
CA GLU A 136 7.44 -6.53 -1.94
C GLU A 136 6.36 -5.47 -1.78
N LYS A 137 6.57 -4.34 -2.46
CA LYS A 137 5.69 -3.18 -2.40
C LYS A 137 5.55 -2.60 -3.80
N ALA A 138 4.34 -2.27 -4.21
CA ALA A 138 4.07 -1.37 -5.32
C ALA A 138 3.46 -0.07 -4.79
N MET A 139 3.78 1.05 -5.40
CA MET A 139 3.26 2.36 -4.98
C MET A 139 2.38 2.94 -6.08
N TYR A 140 1.15 3.30 -5.73
CA TYR A 140 0.35 4.19 -6.55
C TYR A 140 0.81 5.63 -6.33
N VAL A 141 1.08 6.31 -7.43
CA VAL A 141 1.63 7.67 -7.46
C VAL A 141 0.64 8.59 -8.14
N GLU A 142 0.42 9.78 -7.60
CA GLU A 142 -0.36 10.82 -8.25
C GLU A 142 0.34 12.19 -8.11
N ARG A 143 0.54 12.86 -9.24
CA ARG A 143 1.20 14.16 -9.32
C ARG A 143 0.32 15.28 -8.75
N VAL A 144 0.95 16.19 -8.04
CA VAL A 144 0.34 17.45 -7.57
C VAL A 144 1.37 18.58 -7.69
N GLY A 145 1.23 19.45 -8.70
CA GLY A 145 2.21 20.50 -9.00
C GLY A 145 3.60 19.91 -9.35
N ASP A 146 4.63 20.36 -8.65
CA ASP A 146 6.01 19.87 -8.77
C ASP A 146 6.38 18.84 -7.72
N ALA A 147 5.39 18.08 -7.26
CA ALA A 147 5.49 17.03 -6.27
C ALA A 147 4.57 15.86 -6.63
N TYR A 148 4.64 14.79 -5.84
CA TYR A 148 3.72 13.66 -5.93
C TYR A 148 3.38 13.13 -4.55
N VAL A 149 2.20 12.55 -4.44
CA VAL A 149 1.83 11.66 -3.34
C VAL A 149 1.91 10.22 -3.79
N GLY A 150 2.37 9.36 -2.90
CA GLY A 150 2.40 7.92 -3.12
C GLY A 150 1.75 7.17 -1.97
N VAL A 151 0.98 6.13 -2.30
CA VAL A 151 0.44 5.16 -1.34
C VAL A 151 0.80 3.77 -1.82
N GLY A 152 1.52 3.02 -1.00
CA GLY A 152 1.99 1.69 -1.37
C GLY A 152 1.13 0.59 -0.80
N ILE A 153 1.02 -0.51 -1.54
CA ILE A 153 0.50 -1.78 -1.07
C ILE A 153 1.64 -2.78 -0.92
N TYR A 154 1.58 -3.62 0.09
CA TYR A 154 2.52 -4.71 0.31
C TYR A 154 1.93 -6.04 -0.20
N LYS A 155 2.82 -6.93 -0.67
CA LYS A 155 2.45 -8.24 -1.26
C LYS A 155 3.01 -9.39 -0.45
#